data_feaae07876c7523f9acc9d20664415b5
#
_entry.id   feaae07876c7523f9acc9d20664415b5
#
_cell.length_a   1.000
_cell.length_b   1.000
_cell.length_c   1.000
_cell.angle_alpha   90.00
_cell.angle_beta   90.00
_cell.angle_gamma   90.00
#
_symmetry.space_group_name_H-M   'P 1'
#
loop_
_entity.id
_entity.type
_entity.pdbx_description
1 polymer ?
#
loop_
_entity_poly.entity_id
_entity_poly.type
_entity_poly.pdbx_seq_one_letter_code
_entity_poly.pdbx_strand_id
1 'polypeptide(L)'
;MHPPDVRARARRLYLSGATVAEAARAVGISYPTVRHWRKIRPEPKQHGTALRCFRCRRDTAGPADPALYTYLLGLYLGDGHLVTSARVPVLRISCSNRWPDLIDACGDAMRAVLATKVQRVPQQGCVSVQSSGTHWPCLFPQHGPGEKHRRPIVLADWQREIVQRHPGHFLRGLFHSDGCRFTNRVTVRGKEYVYPRYMFTNESADIMGLCQWALDLLGIAWRMNRRNSLSVARREAVAALDRHVGPKSRPVRGPDLPSTPHKSVPGEDPLDGIDGADNLTRTPRFQ
;
A
#
# COMPACT_ATOMS: atom_id res chain seq x y z
N MET A 1 22.92 17.78 3.95
CA MET A 1 22.91 16.32 3.67
C MET A 1 23.94 16.09 2.57
N HIS A 2 24.85 15.13 2.73
CA HIS A 2 25.92 14.91 1.71
C HIS A 2 25.38 14.02 0.56
N PRO A 3 25.83 14.25 -0.69
CA PRO A 3 25.42 13.45 -1.84
C PRO A 3 25.74 11.95 -1.68
N PRO A 4 24.88 11.05 -2.18
CA PRO A 4 25.05 9.59 -2.04
C PRO A 4 26.36 9.05 -2.66
N ASP A 5 26.82 9.65 -3.74
CA ASP A 5 28.06 9.30 -4.46
C ASP A 5 29.31 9.58 -3.63
N VAL A 6 29.36 10.69 -2.87
CA VAL A 6 30.46 11.04 -1.97
C VAL A 6 30.58 10.00 -0.85
N ARG A 7 29.43 9.57 -0.29
CA ARG A 7 29.40 8.53 0.72
C ARG A 7 29.85 7.16 0.17
N ALA A 8 29.40 6.83 -1.05
CA ALA A 8 29.83 5.61 -1.74
C ALA A 8 31.33 5.62 -2.04
N ARG A 9 31.90 6.79 -2.41
CA ARG A 9 33.35 6.96 -2.65
C ARG A 9 34.16 6.78 -1.37
N ALA A 10 33.78 7.43 -0.27
CA ALA A 10 34.44 7.24 1.04
C ALA A 10 34.45 5.76 1.45
N ARG A 11 33.38 5.05 1.17
CA ARG A 11 33.26 3.64 1.47
C ARG A 11 34.15 2.76 0.62
N ARG A 12 34.25 3.01 -0.69
CA ARG A 12 35.19 2.26 -1.56
C ARG A 12 36.61 2.36 -1.04
N LEU A 13 37.03 3.54 -0.55
CA LEU A 13 38.34 3.77 0.03
C LEU A 13 38.60 2.91 1.29
N TYR A 14 37.59 2.73 2.15
CA TYR A 14 37.72 1.80 3.29
C TYR A 14 37.88 0.35 2.87
N LEU A 15 37.10 -0.05 1.87
CA LEU A 15 37.14 -1.43 1.40
C LEU A 15 38.49 -1.77 0.69
N SER A 16 39.17 -0.73 0.19
CA SER A 16 40.52 -0.85 -0.36
C SER A 16 41.64 -0.69 0.67
N GLY A 17 41.29 -0.59 1.98
CA GLY A 17 42.27 -0.55 3.07
C GLY A 17 42.65 0.85 3.58
N ALA A 18 42.05 1.93 3.04
CA ALA A 18 42.35 3.27 3.53
C ALA A 18 41.81 3.49 4.96
N THR A 19 42.54 4.26 5.75
CA THR A 19 42.09 4.73 7.07
C THR A 19 40.93 5.70 6.96
N VAL A 20 40.18 5.91 8.07
CA VAL A 20 39.10 6.90 8.14
C VAL A 20 39.58 8.31 7.79
N ALA A 21 40.79 8.65 8.23
CA ALA A 21 41.38 9.95 8.00
C ALA A 21 41.72 10.18 6.52
N GLU A 22 42.27 9.18 5.86
CA GLU A 22 42.58 9.20 4.43
C GLU A 22 41.31 9.29 3.58
N ALA A 23 40.30 8.48 3.90
CA ALA A 23 39.03 8.54 3.22
C ALA A 23 38.33 9.89 3.42
N ALA A 24 38.39 10.48 4.62
CA ALA A 24 37.84 11.81 4.93
C ALA A 24 38.50 12.90 4.08
N ARG A 25 39.83 12.90 4.00
CA ARG A 25 40.60 13.81 3.14
C ARG A 25 40.27 13.64 1.66
N ALA A 26 40.22 12.40 1.19
CA ALA A 26 39.98 12.08 -0.22
C ALA A 26 38.57 12.47 -0.73
N VAL A 27 37.57 12.53 0.15
CA VAL A 27 36.19 12.93 -0.20
C VAL A 27 35.85 14.36 0.24
N GLY A 28 36.78 15.07 0.90
CA GLY A 28 36.57 16.45 1.37
C GLY A 28 35.51 16.59 2.49
N ILE A 29 35.33 15.53 3.31
CA ILE A 29 34.32 15.48 4.37
C ILE A 29 35.01 15.34 5.74
N SER A 30 34.41 15.94 6.78
CA SER A 30 34.98 15.90 8.12
C SER A 30 35.16 14.47 8.65
N TYR A 31 36.23 14.22 9.38
CA TYR A 31 36.56 12.94 10.00
C TYR A 31 35.40 12.35 10.83
N PRO A 32 34.70 13.11 11.71
CA PRO A 32 33.57 12.58 12.48
C PRO A 32 32.46 12.04 11.60
N THR A 33 32.12 12.75 10.52
CA THR A 33 31.09 12.36 9.56
C THR A 33 31.45 11.04 8.85
N VAL A 34 32.68 10.93 8.38
CA VAL A 34 33.13 9.73 7.67
C VAL A 34 33.28 8.56 8.66
N ARG A 35 33.73 8.79 9.90
CA ARG A 35 33.73 7.80 10.99
C ARG A 35 32.30 7.32 11.30
N HIS A 36 31.33 8.20 11.32
CA HIS A 36 29.93 7.84 11.48
C HIS A 36 29.45 6.96 10.33
N TRP A 37 29.79 7.29 9.08
CA TRP A 37 29.46 6.47 7.91
C TRP A 37 30.05 5.06 7.95
N ARG A 38 31.23 4.90 8.55
CA ARG A 38 31.83 3.56 8.78
C ARG A 38 30.98 2.71 9.73
N LYS A 39 30.38 3.31 10.76
CA LYS A 39 29.50 2.61 11.72
C LYS A 39 28.12 2.30 11.17
N ILE A 40 27.64 3.09 10.21
CA ILE A 40 26.39 2.79 9.53
C ILE A 40 26.63 1.55 8.68
N ARG A 41 25.89 0.47 9.01
CA ARG A 41 25.90 -0.74 8.17
C ARG A 41 25.79 -0.35 6.70
N PRO A 42 26.51 -1.03 5.80
CA PRO A 42 26.32 -0.85 4.37
C PRO A 42 24.83 -0.84 4.07
N GLU A 43 24.40 0.08 3.18
CA GLU A 43 23.13 -0.16 2.51
C GLU A 43 23.08 -1.64 2.15
N PRO A 44 21.98 -2.35 2.46
CA PRO A 44 21.92 -3.75 2.14
C PRO A 44 22.32 -3.82 0.67
N LYS A 45 23.47 -4.49 0.40
CA LYS A 45 23.82 -4.81 -0.98
C LYS A 45 22.50 -5.31 -1.54
N GLN A 46 22.09 -4.84 -2.72
CA GLN A 46 21.13 -5.54 -3.55
C GLN A 46 21.77 -6.93 -3.82
N HIS A 47 21.81 -7.73 -2.78
CA HIS A 47 22.15 -9.13 -2.90
C HIS A 47 20.93 -9.69 -3.59
N GLY A 48 21.14 -10.25 -4.74
CA GLY A 48 20.14 -11.11 -5.32
C GLY A 48 19.60 -11.97 -4.18
N THR A 49 18.45 -11.59 -3.65
CA THR A 49 17.84 -12.16 -2.44
C THR A 49 17.65 -13.66 -2.59
N ALA A 50 17.61 -14.15 -3.83
CA ALA A 50 17.52 -15.55 -4.20
C ALA A 50 18.68 -16.40 -3.66
N LEU A 51 19.93 -15.90 -3.64
CA LEU A 51 21.10 -16.69 -3.21
C LEU A 51 21.17 -16.95 -1.69
N ARG A 52 20.41 -16.20 -0.87
CA ARG A 52 20.39 -16.34 0.59
C ARG A 52 19.08 -16.91 1.14
N CYS A 53 18.03 -16.97 0.34
CA CYS A 53 16.76 -17.52 0.77
C CYS A 53 16.81 -19.04 0.75
N PHE A 54 16.63 -19.67 1.92
CA PHE A 54 16.61 -21.12 2.06
C PHE A 54 15.51 -21.79 1.21
N ARG A 55 14.35 -21.16 1.07
CA ARG A 55 13.25 -21.68 0.25
C ARG A 55 13.57 -21.64 -1.24
N CYS A 56 14.19 -20.57 -1.73
CA CYS A 56 14.59 -20.48 -3.13
C CYS A 56 15.66 -21.52 -3.51
N ARG A 57 16.50 -21.94 -2.55
CA ARG A 57 17.51 -23.00 -2.78
C ARG A 57 16.93 -24.41 -2.90
N ARG A 58 15.68 -24.62 -2.48
CA ARG A 58 15.00 -25.92 -2.44
C ARG A 58 13.90 -26.05 -3.49
N ASP A 59 13.90 -25.22 -4.53
CA ASP A 59 12.85 -25.15 -5.57
C ASP A 59 11.42 -24.91 -5.03
N THR A 60 11.28 -24.49 -3.78
CA THR A 60 10.01 -24.10 -3.16
C THR A 60 9.82 -22.59 -3.24
N ALA A 61 10.18 -21.97 -4.38
CA ALA A 61 10.26 -20.52 -4.54
C ALA A 61 8.89 -19.83 -4.66
N GLY A 62 7.89 -20.57 -5.14
CA GLY A 62 6.53 -20.02 -5.33
C GLY A 62 5.76 -19.85 -4.03
N PRO A 63 4.64 -19.10 -4.08
CA PRO A 63 3.72 -18.98 -2.96
C PRO A 63 3.00 -20.31 -2.70
N ALA A 64 2.71 -20.62 -1.42
CA ALA A 64 2.00 -21.85 -1.05
C ALA A 64 0.56 -21.87 -1.58
N ASP A 65 -0.09 -20.70 -1.61
CA ASP A 65 -1.41 -20.50 -2.23
C ASP A 65 -1.30 -19.40 -3.31
N PRO A 66 -1.32 -19.77 -4.60
CA PRO A 66 -1.21 -18.81 -5.70
C PRO A 66 -2.40 -17.84 -5.79
N ALA A 67 -3.61 -18.26 -5.49
CA ALA A 67 -4.80 -17.41 -5.57
C ALA A 67 -4.76 -16.31 -4.49
N LEU A 68 -4.52 -16.70 -3.24
CA LEU A 68 -4.38 -15.76 -2.12
C LEU A 68 -3.10 -14.92 -2.23
N TYR A 69 -2.06 -15.44 -2.90
CA TYR A 69 -0.89 -14.63 -3.23
C TYR A 69 -1.24 -13.47 -4.16
N THR A 70 -2.07 -13.68 -5.22
CA THR A 70 -2.45 -12.58 -6.11
C THR A 70 -3.29 -11.52 -5.39
N TYR A 71 -4.14 -11.94 -4.47
CA TYR A 71 -4.85 -11.01 -3.58
C TYR A 71 -3.88 -10.19 -2.72
N LEU A 72 -2.92 -10.86 -2.07
CA LEU A 72 -1.90 -10.21 -1.25
C LEU A 72 -0.99 -9.30 -2.08
N LEU A 73 -0.68 -9.69 -3.33
CA LEU A 73 0.08 -8.87 -4.28
C LEU A 73 -0.68 -7.57 -4.61
N GLY A 74 -1.97 -7.65 -4.87
CA GLY A 74 -2.83 -6.49 -5.09
C GLY A 74 -2.84 -5.53 -3.87
N LEU A 75 -3.01 -6.06 -2.66
CA LEU A 75 -2.91 -5.29 -1.41
C LEU A 75 -1.52 -4.65 -1.23
N TYR A 76 -0.45 -5.39 -1.54
CA TYR A 76 0.92 -4.89 -1.45
C TYR A 76 1.17 -3.73 -2.42
N LEU A 77 0.67 -3.82 -3.64
CA LEU A 77 0.85 -2.77 -4.65
C LEU A 77 0.19 -1.45 -4.25
N GLY A 78 -0.96 -1.47 -3.58
CA GLY A 78 -1.57 -0.29 -2.99
C GLY A 78 -0.91 0.08 -1.65
N ASP A 79 -1.35 -0.54 -0.58
CA ASP A 79 -1.06 -0.16 0.82
C ASP A 79 0.11 -0.91 1.45
N GLY A 80 0.85 -1.72 0.68
CA GLY A 80 1.90 -2.57 1.21
C GLY A 80 3.28 -1.93 1.23
N HIS A 81 4.10 -2.38 2.19
CA HIS A 81 5.50 -2.02 2.32
C HIS A 81 6.32 -3.20 2.82
N LEU A 82 7.55 -3.35 2.31
CA LEU A 82 8.50 -4.34 2.77
C LEU A 82 9.69 -3.67 3.47
N VAL A 83 9.82 -3.90 4.77
CA VAL A 83 10.94 -3.40 5.58
C VAL A 83 12.10 -4.39 5.47
N THR A 84 13.19 -3.99 4.82
CA THR A 84 14.38 -4.82 4.63
C THR A 84 15.56 -4.39 5.50
N SER A 85 15.45 -3.28 6.23
CA SER A 85 16.47 -2.80 7.18
C SER A 85 16.51 -3.59 8.48
N ALA A 86 15.45 -4.34 8.80
CA ALA A 86 15.39 -5.23 9.94
C ALA A 86 16.25 -6.50 9.72
N ARG A 87 16.63 -7.20 10.80
CA ARG A 87 17.38 -8.45 10.73
C ARG A 87 16.65 -9.51 9.88
N VAL A 88 15.33 -9.57 9.99
CA VAL A 88 14.44 -10.38 9.16
C VAL A 88 13.50 -9.42 8.45
N PRO A 89 13.36 -9.52 7.12
CA PRO A 89 12.41 -8.68 6.38
C PRO A 89 10.98 -8.79 6.92
N VAL A 90 10.26 -7.66 6.93
CA VAL A 90 8.88 -7.59 7.43
C VAL A 90 7.96 -7.07 6.33
N LEU A 91 7.01 -7.89 5.90
CA LEU A 91 5.92 -7.44 5.06
C LEU A 91 4.89 -6.72 5.94
N ARG A 92 4.47 -5.53 5.53
CA ARG A 92 3.45 -4.69 6.19
C ARG A 92 2.40 -4.29 5.18
N ILE A 93 1.13 -4.41 5.55
CA ILE A 93 -0.02 -3.88 4.80
C ILE A 93 -0.83 -3.01 5.76
N SER A 94 -1.08 -1.76 5.36
CA SER A 94 -1.88 -0.82 6.16
C SER A 94 -3.36 -0.98 5.80
N CYS A 95 -4.18 -1.41 6.75
CA CYS A 95 -5.61 -1.61 6.58
C CYS A 95 -6.39 -0.61 7.43
N SER A 96 -7.36 0.10 6.86
CA SER A 96 -8.20 1.05 7.59
C SER A 96 -9.02 0.34 8.68
N ASN A 97 -9.12 0.95 9.88
CA ASN A 97 -9.94 0.46 10.98
C ASN A 97 -11.45 0.39 10.65
N ARG A 98 -11.86 1.06 9.58
CA ARG A 98 -13.26 1.02 9.10
C ARG A 98 -13.66 -0.33 8.48
N TRP A 99 -12.69 -1.21 8.22
CA TRP A 99 -12.87 -2.43 7.47
C TRP A 99 -12.23 -3.62 8.21
N PRO A 100 -12.81 -4.10 9.32
CA PRO A 100 -12.25 -5.20 10.11
C PRO A 100 -12.08 -6.48 9.30
N ASP A 101 -13.05 -6.82 8.43
CA ASP A 101 -12.97 -8.03 7.59
C ASP A 101 -11.80 -7.96 6.60
N LEU A 102 -11.40 -6.75 6.16
CA LEU A 102 -10.21 -6.57 5.33
C LEU A 102 -8.93 -6.86 6.12
N ILE A 103 -8.89 -6.46 7.40
CA ILE A 103 -7.77 -6.75 8.29
C ILE A 103 -7.62 -8.26 8.47
N ASP A 104 -8.74 -8.97 8.64
CA ASP A 104 -8.77 -10.43 8.78
C ASP A 104 -8.35 -11.11 7.49
N ALA A 105 -8.94 -10.75 6.35
CA ALA A 105 -8.61 -11.29 5.03
C ALA A 105 -7.12 -11.05 4.66
N CYS A 106 -6.55 -9.92 5.02
CA CYS A 106 -5.12 -9.64 4.83
C CYS A 106 -4.26 -10.60 5.66
N GLY A 107 -4.61 -10.79 6.93
CA GLY A 107 -3.91 -11.71 7.81
C GLY A 107 -3.98 -13.16 7.32
N ASP A 108 -5.15 -13.59 6.87
CA ASP A 108 -5.36 -14.95 6.33
C ASP A 108 -4.58 -15.17 5.04
N ALA A 109 -4.55 -14.18 4.13
CA ALA A 109 -3.73 -14.25 2.93
C ALA A 109 -2.24 -14.34 3.26
N MET A 110 -1.73 -13.59 4.24
CA MET A 110 -0.34 -13.73 4.68
C MET A 110 -0.02 -15.14 5.20
N ARG A 111 -0.94 -15.74 5.99
CA ARG A 111 -0.77 -17.12 6.51
C ARG A 111 -0.79 -18.14 5.39
N ALA A 112 -1.74 -18.06 4.49
CA ALA A 112 -1.87 -18.98 3.37
C ALA A 112 -0.67 -18.93 2.40
N VAL A 113 -0.06 -17.75 2.22
CA VAL A 113 1.06 -17.57 1.29
C VAL A 113 2.39 -18.00 1.88
N LEU A 114 2.68 -17.62 3.12
CA LEU A 114 4.01 -17.84 3.72
C LEU A 114 4.04 -17.81 5.24
N ALA A 115 3.23 -16.96 5.88
CA ALA A 115 3.46 -16.56 7.26
C ALA A 115 3.07 -17.64 8.27
N THR A 116 3.93 -17.93 9.22
CA THR A 116 3.60 -18.72 10.42
C THR A 116 2.98 -17.85 11.51
N LYS A 117 3.37 -16.56 11.58
CA LYS A 117 2.90 -15.59 12.56
C LYS A 117 2.54 -14.27 11.88
N VAL A 118 1.33 -13.80 12.12
CA VAL A 118 0.83 -12.50 11.67
C VAL A 118 0.51 -11.64 12.90
N GLN A 119 1.00 -10.41 12.90
CA GLN A 119 0.77 -9.42 13.94
C GLN A 119 -0.15 -8.32 13.41
N ARG A 120 -0.98 -7.76 14.30
CA ARG A 120 -1.81 -6.58 14.05
C ARG A 120 -1.31 -5.48 14.96
N VAL A 121 -0.74 -4.46 14.38
CA VAL A 121 -0.18 -3.31 15.12
C VAL A 121 -1.10 -2.12 14.91
N PRO A 122 -1.86 -1.71 15.95
CA PRO A 122 -2.72 -0.53 15.86
C PRO A 122 -1.90 0.73 15.56
N GLN A 123 -2.45 1.57 14.70
CA GLN A 123 -1.94 2.90 14.37
C GLN A 123 -3.11 3.88 14.31
N GLN A 124 -2.83 5.17 14.25
CA GLN A 124 -3.88 6.16 14.11
C GLN A 124 -4.68 5.96 12.82
N GLY A 125 -5.95 5.60 12.94
CA GLY A 125 -6.88 5.40 11.82
C GLY A 125 -6.71 4.08 11.04
N CYS A 126 -5.71 3.26 11.33
CA CYS A 126 -5.48 1.99 10.64
C CYS A 126 -4.83 0.91 11.54
N VAL A 127 -4.77 -0.29 11.02
CA VAL A 127 -4.00 -1.41 11.58
C VAL A 127 -2.94 -1.81 10.57
N SER A 128 -1.68 -1.87 11.00
CA SER A 128 -0.62 -2.50 10.22
C SER A 128 -0.67 -4.01 10.44
N VAL A 129 -1.12 -4.75 9.43
CA VAL A 129 -1.03 -6.21 9.40
C VAL A 129 0.36 -6.58 8.92
N GLN A 130 1.13 -7.31 9.71
CA GLN A 130 2.54 -7.56 9.40
C GLN A 130 3.02 -8.96 9.73
N SER A 131 4.00 -9.42 8.97
CA SER A 131 4.66 -10.71 9.17
C SER A 131 6.14 -10.63 8.80
N SER A 132 6.99 -11.26 9.64
CA SER A 132 8.42 -11.39 9.40
C SER A 132 8.70 -12.66 8.60
N GLY A 133 9.57 -12.58 7.59
CA GLY A 133 9.97 -13.74 6.80
C GLY A 133 11.08 -13.41 5.81
N THR A 134 12.09 -14.27 5.74
CA THR A 134 13.23 -14.10 4.81
C THR A 134 12.85 -14.29 3.34
N HIS A 135 11.70 -14.92 3.07
CA HIS A 135 11.20 -15.18 1.72
C HIS A 135 10.31 -14.08 1.17
N TRP A 136 9.82 -13.15 1.99
CA TRP A 136 8.99 -12.03 1.52
C TRP A 136 9.63 -11.22 0.38
N PRO A 137 10.94 -10.87 0.42
CA PRO A 137 11.57 -10.16 -0.69
C PRO A 137 11.57 -10.94 -2.02
N CYS A 138 11.59 -12.28 -1.96
CA CYS A 138 11.52 -13.11 -3.16
C CYS A 138 10.12 -13.13 -3.77
N LEU A 139 9.08 -13.07 -2.92
CA LEU A 139 7.68 -13.02 -3.36
C LEU A 139 7.26 -11.61 -3.83
N PHE A 140 7.96 -10.56 -3.42
CA PHE A 140 7.69 -9.18 -3.81
C PHE A 140 8.93 -8.52 -4.42
N PRO A 141 9.42 -9.00 -5.60
CA PRO A 141 10.60 -8.44 -6.26
C PRO A 141 10.42 -6.97 -6.69
N GLN A 142 9.18 -6.46 -6.71
CA GLN A 142 8.86 -5.05 -6.95
C GLN A 142 9.25 -4.14 -5.79
N HIS A 143 9.72 -4.72 -4.65
CA HIS A 143 10.18 -3.91 -3.55
C HIS A 143 11.43 -3.10 -3.92
N GLY A 144 11.45 -1.85 -3.51
CA GLY A 144 12.58 -0.95 -3.74
C GLY A 144 12.49 0.31 -2.88
N PRO A 145 13.55 1.13 -2.85
CA PRO A 145 13.56 2.37 -2.11
C PRO A 145 12.60 3.41 -2.73
N GLY A 146 12.07 4.27 -1.89
CA GLY A 146 11.19 5.36 -2.30
C GLY A 146 9.74 4.94 -2.59
N GLU A 147 8.98 5.90 -3.06
CA GLU A 147 7.56 5.77 -3.34
C GLU A 147 7.31 4.96 -4.62
N LYS A 148 6.27 4.12 -4.63
CA LYS A 148 5.97 3.22 -5.76
C LYS A 148 5.70 3.96 -7.07
N HIS A 149 5.09 5.14 -7.02
CA HIS A 149 4.80 5.93 -8.22
C HIS A 149 6.03 6.61 -8.84
N ARG A 150 7.18 6.60 -8.15
CA ARG A 150 8.45 7.17 -8.62
C ARG A 150 9.45 6.14 -9.13
N ARG A 151 9.05 4.88 -9.20
CA ARG A 151 9.91 3.79 -9.67
C ARG A 151 9.12 2.78 -10.49
N PRO A 152 9.76 2.04 -11.39
CA PRO A 152 9.08 1.00 -12.17
C PRO A 152 8.49 -0.09 -11.26
N ILE A 153 7.26 -0.49 -11.56
CA ILE A 153 6.56 -1.61 -10.93
C ILE A 153 6.25 -2.64 -12.02
N VAL A 154 7.12 -3.65 -12.12
CA VAL A 154 7.01 -4.69 -13.13
C VAL A 154 6.79 -6.03 -12.44
N LEU A 155 5.82 -6.82 -12.91
CA LEU A 155 5.64 -8.19 -12.46
C LEU A 155 6.69 -9.10 -13.12
N ALA A 156 7.32 -9.96 -12.33
CA ALA A 156 8.14 -11.04 -12.86
C ALA A 156 7.26 -12.03 -13.65
N ASP A 157 7.84 -12.78 -14.60
CA ASP A 157 7.08 -13.68 -15.49
C ASP A 157 6.22 -14.68 -14.71
N TRP A 158 6.77 -15.32 -13.68
CA TRP A 158 6.02 -16.24 -12.84
C TRP A 158 4.84 -15.57 -12.10
N GLN A 159 4.98 -14.27 -11.72
CA GLN A 159 3.88 -13.52 -11.12
C GLN A 159 2.79 -13.24 -12.15
N ARG A 160 3.18 -12.86 -13.38
CA ARG A 160 2.23 -12.64 -14.48
C ARG A 160 1.41 -13.89 -14.76
N GLU A 161 2.06 -15.06 -14.83
CA GLU A 161 1.39 -16.36 -15.03
C GLU A 161 0.36 -16.65 -13.91
N ILE A 162 0.73 -16.39 -12.65
CA ILE A 162 -0.20 -16.59 -11.52
C ILE A 162 -1.35 -15.61 -11.59
N VAL A 163 -1.12 -14.33 -11.90
CA VAL A 163 -2.16 -13.32 -12.03
C VAL A 163 -3.10 -13.65 -13.19
N GLN A 164 -2.59 -14.13 -14.33
CA GLN A 164 -3.42 -14.58 -15.45
C GLN A 164 -4.37 -15.72 -15.07
N ARG A 165 -3.95 -16.61 -14.20
CA ARG A 165 -4.80 -17.70 -13.67
C ARG A 165 -5.79 -17.22 -12.60
N HIS A 166 -5.47 -16.17 -11.86
CA HIS A 166 -6.27 -15.66 -10.76
C HIS A 166 -6.51 -14.13 -10.81
N PRO A 167 -6.95 -13.56 -11.95
CA PRO A 167 -7.07 -12.10 -12.13
C PRO A 167 -8.12 -11.49 -11.18
N GLY A 168 -9.16 -12.22 -10.84
CA GLY A 168 -10.20 -11.77 -9.91
C GLY A 168 -9.67 -11.54 -8.49
N HIS A 169 -8.79 -12.43 -8.00
CA HIS A 169 -8.15 -12.26 -6.70
C HIS A 169 -7.19 -11.07 -6.69
N PHE A 170 -6.45 -10.88 -7.79
CA PHE A 170 -5.56 -9.73 -7.94
C PHE A 170 -6.33 -8.40 -7.92
N LEU A 171 -7.43 -8.31 -8.69
CA LEU A 171 -8.33 -7.15 -8.68
C LEU A 171 -8.94 -6.92 -7.29
N ARG A 172 -9.37 -7.99 -6.61
CA ARG A 172 -9.85 -7.86 -5.23
C ARG A 172 -8.83 -7.16 -4.35
N GLY A 173 -7.55 -7.54 -4.41
CA GLY A 173 -6.48 -6.90 -3.66
C GLY A 173 -6.30 -5.43 -4.02
N LEU A 174 -6.25 -5.09 -5.31
CA LEU A 174 -6.13 -3.71 -5.78
C LEU A 174 -7.32 -2.84 -5.35
N PHE A 175 -8.55 -3.33 -5.51
CA PHE A 175 -9.74 -2.57 -5.12
C PHE A 175 -9.95 -2.51 -3.61
N HIS A 176 -9.46 -3.49 -2.85
CA HIS A 176 -9.48 -3.43 -1.39
C HIS A 176 -8.49 -2.41 -0.82
N SER A 177 -7.38 -2.15 -1.50
CA SER A 177 -6.46 -1.06 -1.15
C SER A 177 -6.95 0.28 -1.72
N ASP A 178 -6.71 0.55 -2.98
CA ASP A 178 -6.88 1.86 -3.62
C ASP A 178 -8.21 2.03 -4.36
N GLY A 179 -9.11 1.06 -4.26
CA GLY A 179 -10.41 1.11 -4.88
C GLY A 179 -11.55 1.46 -3.94
N CYS A 180 -12.65 1.90 -4.51
CA CYS A 180 -13.92 2.06 -3.81
C CYS A 180 -15.10 1.64 -4.69
N ARG A 181 -16.15 1.11 -4.05
CA ARG A 181 -17.46 0.88 -4.63
C ARG A 181 -18.44 1.88 -4.02
N PHE A 182 -19.14 2.63 -4.85
CA PHE A 182 -20.11 3.61 -4.41
C PHE A 182 -21.30 3.67 -5.36
N THR A 183 -22.34 4.35 -4.92
CA THR A 183 -23.53 4.62 -5.72
C THR A 183 -23.46 6.04 -6.24
N ASN A 184 -23.44 6.18 -7.57
CA ASN A 184 -23.53 7.46 -8.25
C ASN A 184 -25.00 7.82 -8.44
N ARG A 185 -25.42 9.02 -8.01
CA ARG A 185 -26.77 9.56 -8.19
C ARG A 185 -26.70 10.68 -9.20
N VAL A 186 -27.53 10.63 -10.22
CA VAL A 186 -27.61 11.65 -11.27
C VAL A 186 -29.06 12.02 -11.48
N THR A 187 -29.37 13.31 -11.38
CA THR A 187 -30.71 13.83 -11.70
C THR A 187 -30.74 14.37 -13.12
N VAL A 188 -31.57 13.79 -13.97
CA VAL A 188 -31.80 14.25 -15.35
C VAL A 188 -33.26 14.57 -15.51
N ARG A 189 -33.59 15.83 -15.86
CA ARG A 189 -34.97 16.31 -16.06
C ARG A 189 -35.87 15.97 -14.88
N GLY A 190 -35.41 16.19 -13.64
CA GLY A 190 -36.15 15.92 -12.41
C GLY A 190 -36.27 14.46 -12.00
N LYS A 191 -35.76 13.52 -12.79
CA LYS A 191 -35.77 12.10 -12.47
C LYS A 191 -34.37 11.68 -11.94
N GLU A 192 -34.36 11.05 -10.76
CA GLU A 192 -33.14 10.52 -10.16
C GLU A 192 -32.81 9.14 -10.74
N TYR A 193 -31.56 8.99 -11.13
CA TYR A 193 -30.98 7.73 -11.58
C TYR A 193 -29.86 7.31 -10.64
N VAL A 194 -29.86 6.04 -10.24
CA VAL A 194 -28.94 5.46 -9.27
C VAL A 194 -28.14 4.37 -9.93
N TYR A 195 -26.81 4.55 -9.98
CA TYR A 195 -25.90 3.63 -10.65
C TYR A 195 -24.77 3.19 -9.72
N PRO A 196 -24.59 1.90 -9.47
CA PRO A 196 -23.41 1.41 -8.79
C PRO A 196 -22.17 1.65 -9.67
N ARG A 197 -21.05 1.98 -9.05
CA ARG A 197 -19.79 2.26 -9.74
C ARG A 197 -18.61 1.81 -8.88
N TYR A 198 -17.60 1.28 -9.54
CA TYR A 198 -16.26 1.16 -8.95
C TYR A 198 -15.36 2.29 -9.44
N MET A 199 -14.46 2.74 -8.58
CA MET A 199 -13.36 3.63 -8.90
C MET A 199 -12.08 3.06 -8.31
N PHE A 200 -11.00 3.12 -9.09
CA PHE A 200 -9.65 2.79 -8.68
C PHE A 200 -8.76 4.01 -8.94
N THR A 201 -7.98 4.44 -7.94
CA THR A 201 -7.13 5.63 -8.03
C THR A 201 -5.73 5.28 -7.54
N ASN A 202 -4.72 5.47 -8.40
CA ASN A 202 -3.32 5.22 -8.03
C ASN A 202 -2.39 6.14 -8.84
N GLU A 203 -1.39 6.71 -8.19
CA GLU A 203 -0.42 7.61 -8.84
C GLU A 203 0.61 6.88 -9.71
N SER A 204 0.83 5.58 -9.48
CA SER A 204 1.72 4.77 -10.31
C SER A 204 1.03 4.38 -11.62
N ALA A 205 1.59 4.83 -12.75
CA ALA A 205 1.11 4.43 -14.08
C ALA A 205 1.22 2.92 -14.30
N ASP A 206 2.25 2.28 -13.73
CA ASP A 206 2.45 0.84 -13.85
C ASP A 206 1.37 0.05 -13.09
N ILE A 207 1.05 0.46 -11.84
CA ILE A 207 -0.03 -0.17 -11.06
C ILE A 207 -1.38 0.06 -11.74
N MET A 208 -1.62 1.24 -12.30
CA MET A 208 -2.81 1.53 -13.11
C MET A 208 -2.89 0.60 -14.32
N GLY A 209 -1.79 0.42 -15.07
CA GLY A 209 -1.71 -0.50 -16.21
C GLY A 209 -1.95 -1.96 -15.80
N LEU A 210 -1.45 -2.39 -14.64
CA LEU A 210 -1.72 -3.73 -14.11
C LEU A 210 -3.20 -3.92 -13.75
N CYS A 211 -3.87 -2.89 -13.22
CA CYS A 211 -5.31 -2.92 -12.96
C CYS A 211 -6.11 -3.05 -14.26
N GLN A 212 -5.78 -2.24 -15.26
CA GLN A 212 -6.39 -2.30 -16.59
C GLN A 212 -6.24 -3.69 -17.23
N TRP A 213 -5.03 -4.20 -17.28
CA TRP A 213 -4.72 -5.53 -17.80
C TRP A 213 -5.53 -6.64 -17.11
N ALA A 214 -5.65 -6.60 -15.78
CA ALA A 214 -6.41 -7.60 -15.03
C ALA A 214 -7.93 -7.49 -15.28
N LEU A 215 -8.45 -6.27 -15.50
CA LEU A 215 -9.85 -6.06 -15.93
C LEU A 215 -10.08 -6.61 -17.33
N ASP A 216 -9.12 -6.39 -18.25
CA ASP A 216 -9.19 -6.90 -19.63
C ASP A 216 -9.17 -8.43 -19.68
N LEU A 217 -8.36 -9.08 -18.81
CA LEU A 217 -8.34 -10.55 -18.68
C LEU A 217 -9.72 -11.14 -18.33
N LEU A 218 -10.55 -10.37 -17.61
CA LEU A 218 -11.91 -10.78 -17.23
C LEU A 218 -13.00 -10.23 -18.18
N GLY A 219 -12.62 -9.51 -19.23
CA GLY A 219 -13.57 -8.87 -20.15
C GLY A 219 -14.42 -7.79 -19.48
N ILE A 220 -13.95 -7.19 -18.38
CA ILE A 220 -14.67 -6.16 -17.62
C ILE A 220 -14.39 -4.79 -18.22
N ALA A 221 -15.41 -4.16 -18.80
CA ALA A 221 -15.30 -2.84 -19.41
C ALA A 221 -15.00 -1.76 -18.38
N TRP A 222 -13.97 -0.98 -18.64
CA TRP A 222 -13.49 0.11 -17.80
C TRP A 222 -13.26 1.39 -18.62
N ARG A 223 -13.05 2.53 -17.94
CA ARG A 223 -12.73 3.80 -18.57
C ARG A 223 -11.82 4.63 -17.65
N MET A 224 -10.82 5.28 -18.22
CA MET A 224 -10.06 6.32 -17.50
C MET A 224 -10.93 7.58 -17.34
N ASN A 225 -11.02 8.08 -16.12
CA ASN A 225 -11.65 9.38 -15.82
C ASN A 225 -10.59 10.49 -15.82
N ARG A 226 -9.41 10.18 -15.29
CA ARG A 226 -8.21 11.04 -15.25
C ARG A 226 -6.98 10.15 -15.39
N ARG A 227 -5.80 10.75 -15.52
CA ARG A 227 -4.51 10.03 -15.61
C ARG A 227 -4.33 8.96 -14.53
N ASN A 228 -4.75 9.25 -13.31
CA ASN A 228 -4.60 8.40 -12.13
C ASN A 228 -5.91 7.82 -11.60
N SER A 229 -6.99 7.84 -12.36
CA SER A 229 -8.31 7.38 -11.92
C SER A 229 -9.04 6.64 -13.03
N LEU A 230 -9.40 5.38 -12.74
CA LEU A 230 -10.16 4.46 -13.59
C LEU A 230 -11.53 4.20 -12.96
N SER A 231 -12.57 4.02 -13.79
CA SER A 231 -13.89 3.60 -13.32
C SER A 231 -14.47 2.43 -14.11
N VAL A 232 -15.24 1.60 -13.42
CA VAL A 232 -16.14 0.58 -13.96
C VAL A 232 -17.57 1.05 -13.67
N ALA A 233 -18.35 1.35 -14.70
CA ALA A 233 -19.64 2.03 -14.55
C ALA A 233 -20.80 1.34 -15.30
N ARG A 234 -20.52 0.52 -16.32
CA ARG A 234 -21.57 -0.25 -16.99
C ARG A 234 -22.13 -1.28 -16.00
N ARG A 235 -23.46 -1.43 -15.96
CA ARG A 235 -24.12 -2.31 -14.99
C ARG A 235 -23.59 -3.74 -15.01
N GLU A 236 -23.43 -4.31 -16.21
CA GLU A 236 -22.91 -5.66 -16.40
C GLU A 236 -21.44 -5.79 -15.93
N ALA A 237 -20.63 -4.77 -16.20
CA ALA A 237 -19.24 -4.73 -15.79
C ALA A 237 -19.10 -4.59 -14.25
N VAL A 238 -19.97 -3.79 -13.62
CA VAL A 238 -20.01 -3.67 -12.14
C VAL A 238 -20.44 -5.00 -11.54
N ALA A 239 -21.50 -5.64 -12.05
CA ALA A 239 -21.96 -6.94 -11.58
C ALA A 239 -20.89 -8.05 -11.79
N ALA A 240 -20.13 -7.99 -12.90
CA ALA A 240 -19.00 -8.88 -13.11
C ALA A 240 -17.89 -8.66 -12.06
N LEU A 241 -17.55 -7.40 -11.79
CA LEU A 241 -16.52 -7.08 -10.80
C LEU A 241 -16.97 -7.39 -9.36
N ASP A 242 -18.25 -7.24 -9.04
CA ASP A 242 -18.83 -7.59 -7.73
C ASP A 242 -18.60 -9.07 -7.38
N ARG A 243 -18.61 -9.99 -8.37
CA ARG A 243 -18.34 -11.42 -8.16
C ARG A 243 -16.90 -11.70 -7.71
N HIS A 244 -15.96 -10.83 -8.03
CA HIS A 244 -14.54 -11.00 -7.72
C HIS A 244 -14.10 -10.18 -6.51
N VAL A 245 -14.48 -8.91 -6.44
CA VAL A 245 -14.01 -8.00 -5.40
C VAL A 245 -14.75 -8.23 -4.09
N GLY A 246 -16.07 -8.35 -4.15
CA GLY A 246 -16.92 -8.43 -2.96
C GLY A 246 -16.98 -7.10 -2.18
N PRO A 247 -17.81 -7.03 -1.15
CA PRO A 247 -17.92 -5.84 -0.31
C PRO A 247 -16.69 -5.68 0.57
N LYS A 248 -16.24 -4.42 0.76
CA LYS A 248 -15.52 -4.04 1.97
C LYS A 248 -16.56 -4.02 3.07
N SER A 249 -16.65 -5.08 3.90
CA SER A 249 -17.69 -5.18 4.92
C SER A 249 -17.48 -4.13 5.99
N ARG A 250 -18.52 -3.33 6.26
CA ARG A 250 -18.58 -2.51 7.47
C ARG A 250 -19.08 -3.40 8.61
N PRO A 251 -18.64 -3.17 9.86
CA PRO A 251 -19.33 -3.77 10.99
C PRO A 251 -20.81 -3.39 10.87
N VAL A 252 -21.71 -4.37 10.93
CA VAL A 252 -23.13 -4.12 11.06
C VAL A 252 -23.26 -3.29 12.33
N ARG A 253 -23.65 -2.01 12.22
CA ARG A 253 -24.09 -1.25 13.39
C ARG A 253 -25.23 -2.05 13.97
N GLY A 254 -25.04 -2.56 15.18
CA GLY A 254 -26.16 -3.09 15.95
C GLY A 254 -27.27 -2.04 15.99
N PRO A 255 -28.54 -2.43 16.21
CA PRO A 255 -29.65 -1.49 16.27
C PRO A 255 -29.22 -0.34 17.18
N ASP A 256 -29.40 0.90 16.67
CA ASP A 256 -29.04 2.12 17.39
C ASP A 256 -29.59 2.03 18.81
N LEU A 257 -28.71 1.87 19.79
CA LEU A 257 -29.05 2.13 21.19
C LEU A 257 -29.54 3.57 21.25
N PRO A 258 -30.74 3.85 21.79
CA PRO A 258 -31.25 5.20 21.90
C PRO A 258 -30.21 6.04 22.63
N SER A 259 -29.79 7.13 21.99
CA SER A 259 -28.89 8.13 22.56
C SER A 259 -29.42 8.52 23.93
N THR A 260 -28.68 8.21 24.99
CA THR A 260 -28.93 8.76 26.32
C THR A 260 -29.03 10.26 26.21
N PRO A 261 -30.13 10.87 26.73
CA PRO A 261 -30.28 12.32 26.65
C PRO A 261 -29.15 12.95 27.47
N HIS A 262 -28.41 13.82 26.82
CA HIS A 262 -27.43 14.70 27.48
C HIS A 262 -28.17 15.48 28.55
N LYS A 263 -27.82 15.27 29.82
CA LYS A 263 -28.27 16.14 30.91
C LYS A 263 -27.74 17.55 30.64
N SER A 264 -28.63 18.45 30.28
CA SER A 264 -28.41 19.88 30.25
C SER A 264 -28.03 20.35 31.64
N VAL A 265 -26.85 20.94 31.78
CA VAL A 265 -26.47 21.74 32.93
C VAL A 265 -27.15 23.11 32.77
N PRO A 266 -27.89 23.63 33.76
CA PRO A 266 -28.53 24.93 33.67
C PRO A 266 -27.53 26.05 34.00
N GLY A 267 -27.60 27.11 33.18
CA GLY A 267 -27.38 28.50 33.55
C GLY A 267 -25.96 29.02 33.40
N GLU A 268 -25.80 29.85 32.42
CA GLU A 268 -25.35 31.24 32.59
C GLU A 268 -25.72 32.03 31.31
N ASP A 269 -26.40 33.14 31.53
CA ASP A 269 -26.97 34.05 30.56
C ASP A 269 -25.93 35.02 29.96
N PRO A 270 -26.28 35.76 28.90
CA PRO A 270 -25.37 36.25 27.88
C PRO A 270 -24.94 37.71 28.10
N LEU A 271 -23.81 38.07 27.52
CA LEU A 271 -23.50 39.47 27.24
C LEU A 271 -23.14 39.68 25.76
N ASP A 272 -23.97 40.50 25.24
CA ASP A 272 -23.88 41.36 24.05
C ASP A 272 -22.55 41.57 23.32
N GLY A 273 -22.63 41.53 22.00
CA GLY A 273 -22.13 42.71 21.26
C GLY A 273 -21.10 42.48 20.16
N ILE A 274 -21.56 42.85 18.95
CA ILE A 274 -20.81 43.56 17.90
C ILE A 274 -20.13 42.74 16.78
N ASP A 275 -20.77 42.88 15.62
CA ASP A 275 -20.31 43.12 14.26
C ASP A 275 -18.87 42.77 13.79
N GLY A 276 -18.76 42.16 12.65
CA GLY A 276 -17.61 42.30 11.76
C GLY A 276 -17.49 41.18 10.73
N ALA A 277 -17.94 41.50 9.52
CA ALA A 277 -17.70 40.74 8.30
C ALA A 277 -16.19 40.45 8.06
N ASP A 278 -15.87 39.32 7.49
CA ASP A 278 -15.22 39.15 6.19
C ASP A 278 -14.62 37.74 6.01
N ASN A 279 -15.13 37.09 5.00
CA ASN A 279 -14.45 36.37 3.93
C ASN A 279 -13.03 35.80 4.21
N LEU A 280 -12.86 34.48 4.08
CA LEU A 280 -11.89 33.91 3.13
C LEU A 280 -11.74 32.38 3.31
N THR A 281 -12.11 31.70 2.25
CA THR A 281 -11.70 30.36 1.82
C THR A 281 -10.39 29.83 2.42
N ARG A 282 -10.44 28.65 3.05
CA ARG A 282 -9.28 27.77 3.19
C ARG A 282 -9.67 26.30 3.08
N THR A 283 -9.23 25.69 2.00
CA THR A 283 -9.15 24.26 1.73
C THR A 283 -8.20 23.58 2.71
N PRO A 284 -8.52 22.41 3.27
CA PRO A 284 -7.54 21.64 4.04
C PRO A 284 -6.66 20.79 3.11
N ARG A 285 -5.36 20.98 3.24
CA ARG A 285 -4.33 20.05 2.73
C ARG A 285 -4.31 18.82 3.64
N PHE A 286 -4.40 17.66 3.02
CA PHE A 286 -3.98 16.40 3.65
C PHE A 286 -2.50 16.17 3.36
N GLN A 287 -1.74 15.98 4.41
CA GLN A 287 -0.42 15.32 4.40
C GLN A 287 -0.59 13.80 4.50
#